data_5198f1978d5aace6d672cadc881e2924
#
_entry.id   5198f1978d5aace6d672cadc881e2924
#
_cell.length_a   1.000
_cell.length_b   1.000
_cell.length_c   1.000
_cell.angle_alpha   90.00
_cell.angle_beta   90.00
_cell.angle_gamma   90.00
#
_symmetry.space_group_name_H-M   'P 1'
#
loop_
_entity.id
_entity.type
_entity.pdbx_description
1 polymer ?
#
loop_
_entity_poly.entity_id
_entity_poly.type
_entity_poly.pdbx_seq_one_letter_code
_entity_poly.pdbx_strand_id
1 'polypeptide(L)'
;GGTANFAVTASTSSGTPTYQWERSDDGGANWVNVAGATSASYTTPTLVYATDGADRYRCIVSLVGAAASITSNFAVLTVLRVISISTQPQTQAVIEGGTATFNIVASITSDTISYQWQKSTDNGLNFNAIAGANSASYTTPATVYPTTPAEQFRCVLSNAAATSVTSSAATLTVNES
;
A
#
# COMPACT_ATOMS: atom_id res chain seq x y z
N GLY A 1 -4.63 3.75 8.92
CA GLY A 1 -5.55 4.48 8.15
C GLY A 1 -5.19 5.95 7.97
N GLY A 2 -5.43 6.47 6.79
CA GLY A 2 -5.33 7.89 6.47
C GLY A 2 -6.73 8.52 6.43
N THR A 3 -6.81 9.78 6.01
CA THR A 3 -8.04 10.52 5.71
C THR A 3 -8.03 10.91 4.24
N ALA A 4 -9.20 11.16 3.65
CA ALA A 4 -9.33 11.72 2.30
C ALA A 4 -10.06 13.06 2.38
N ASN A 5 -9.68 14.01 1.54
CA ASN A 5 -10.35 15.29 1.41
C ASN A 5 -11.04 15.39 0.05
N PHE A 6 -12.32 15.75 0.08
CA PHE A 6 -13.14 16.06 -1.10
C PHE A 6 -13.49 17.54 -1.08
N ALA A 7 -13.52 18.18 -2.24
CA ALA A 7 -13.88 19.59 -2.37
C ALA A 7 -14.68 19.85 -3.64
N VAL A 8 -15.58 20.83 -3.55
CA VAL A 8 -16.31 21.36 -4.69
C VAL A 8 -16.14 22.88 -4.76
N THR A 9 -16.14 23.41 -5.96
CA THR A 9 -16.21 24.84 -6.18
C THR A 9 -17.55 25.16 -6.80
N ALA A 10 -18.30 26.06 -6.19
CA ALA A 10 -19.57 26.55 -6.70
C ALA A 10 -19.49 28.08 -6.89
N SER A 11 -20.00 28.55 -8.03
CA SER A 11 -20.18 29.98 -8.31
C SER A 11 -21.67 30.33 -8.30
N THR A 12 -22.01 31.47 -7.71
CA THR A 12 -23.37 32.00 -7.68
C THR A 12 -23.37 33.43 -8.19
N SER A 13 -24.44 33.87 -8.84
CA SER A 13 -24.63 35.27 -9.26
C SER A 13 -24.99 36.15 -8.06
N SER A 14 -25.57 35.61 -6.99
CA SER A 14 -25.95 36.29 -5.78
C SER A 14 -26.16 35.28 -4.63
N GLY A 15 -25.95 35.71 -3.39
CA GLY A 15 -26.17 34.86 -2.21
C GLY A 15 -25.03 33.88 -1.92
N THR A 16 -25.12 33.22 -0.77
CA THR A 16 -24.14 32.24 -0.29
C THR A 16 -24.65 30.81 -0.49
N PRO A 17 -23.93 29.92 -1.18
CA PRO A 17 -24.34 28.54 -1.35
C PRO A 17 -24.19 27.79 -0.02
N THR A 18 -25.06 26.80 0.17
CA THR A 18 -24.97 25.81 1.22
C THR A 18 -24.61 24.46 0.61
N TYR A 19 -23.96 23.62 1.39
CA TYR A 19 -23.41 22.34 0.96
C TYR A 19 -23.92 21.23 1.86
N GLN A 20 -24.12 20.04 1.30
CA GLN A 20 -24.35 18.80 2.02
C GLN A 20 -23.64 17.67 1.29
N TRP A 21 -22.66 17.06 1.94
CA TRP A 21 -22.00 15.89 1.41
C TRP A 21 -22.80 14.64 1.68
N GLU A 22 -22.83 13.76 0.68
CA GLU A 22 -23.44 12.44 0.74
C GLU A 22 -22.42 11.36 0.46
N ARG A 23 -22.59 10.20 1.10
CA ARG A 23 -21.82 8.98 0.90
C ARG A 23 -22.72 7.88 0.35
N SER A 24 -22.15 7.04 -0.50
CA SER A 24 -22.72 5.78 -0.95
C SER A 24 -21.68 4.67 -0.75
N ASP A 25 -22.09 3.56 -0.14
CA ASP A 25 -21.29 2.34 0.06
C ASP A 25 -21.77 1.18 -0.82
N ASP A 26 -22.75 1.41 -1.67
CA ASP A 26 -23.38 0.41 -2.57
C ASP A 26 -23.17 0.72 -4.06
N GLY A 27 -22.10 1.41 -4.38
CA GLY A 27 -21.76 1.74 -5.76
C GLY A 27 -22.58 2.89 -6.37
N GLY A 28 -23.28 3.69 -5.55
CA GLY A 28 -24.05 4.84 -5.97
C GLY A 28 -25.55 4.54 -6.14
N ALA A 29 -26.02 3.36 -5.71
CA ALA A 29 -27.45 3.02 -5.76
C ALA A 29 -28.22 3.81 -4.70
N ASN A 30 -27.69 3.93 -3.49
CA ASN A 30 -28.27 4.73 -2.42
C ASN A 30 -27.25 5.75 -1.90
N TRP A 31 -27.77 6.91 -1.46
CA TRP A 31 -26.96 8.02 -0.96
C TRP A 31 -27.46 8.45 0.40
N VAL A 32 -26.56 8.62 1.35
CA VAL A 32 -26.88 9.01 2.73
C VAL A 32 -26.10 10.28 3.07
N ASN A 33 -26.76 11.25 3.67
CA ASN A 33 -26.14 12.46 4.15
C ASN A 33 -25.03 12.16 5.17
N VAL A 34 -23.86 12.73 4.94
CA VAL A 34 -22.79 12.72 5.93
C VAL A 34 -23.07 13.78 6.97
N ALA A 35 -23.31 13.36 8.21
CA ALA A 35 -23.70 14.26 9.30
C ALA A 35 -22.64 15.35 9.52
N GLY A 36 -23.07 16.62 9.57
CA GLY A 36 -22.19 17.77 9.79
C GLY A 36 -21.27 18.16 8.61
N ALA A 37 -21.32 17.45 7.49
CA ALA A 37 -20.51 17.77 6.30
C ALA A 37 -21.20 18.83 5.43
N THR A 38 -21.20 20.08 5.90
CA THR A 38 -21.95 21.21 5.30
C THR A 38 -21.04 22.33 4.77
N SER A 39 -19.76 22.05 4.55
CA SER A 39 -18.81 22.98 3.96
C SER A 39 -18.49 22.62 2.51
N ALA A 40 -17.88 23.53 1.76
CA ALA A 40 -17.41 23.28 0.38
C ALA A 40 -16.37 22.14 0.31
N SER A 41 -15.75 21.77 1.41
CA SER A 41 -14.85 20.63 1.54
C SER A 41 -15.30 19.69 2.66
N TYR A 42 -15.01 18.40 2.48
CA TYR A 42 -15.24 17.36 3.47
C TYR A 42 -14.01 16.48 3.62
N THR A 43 -13.58 16.28 4.86
CA THR A 43 -12.50 15.35 5.19
C THR A 43 -13.09 14.14 5.90
N THR A 44 -12.81 12.95 5.40
CA THR A 44 -13.28 11.70 6.01
C THR A 44 -12.67 11.48 7.39
N PRO A 45 -13.31 10.72 8.28
CA PRO A 45 -12.64 10.09 9.41
C PRO A 45 -11.49 9.19 8.94
N THR A 46 -10.77 8.61 9.89
CA THR A 46 -9.73 7.60 9.58
C THR A 46 -10.34 6.42 8.82
N LEU A 47 -9.81 6.14 7.66
CA LEU A 47 -10.34 5.15 6.72
C LEU A 47 -9.90 3.73 7.07
N VAL A 48 -10.81 2.78 6.84
CA VAL A 48 -10.60 1.34 7.00
C VAL A 48 -10.83 0.65 5.66
N TYR A 49 -9.85 -0.10 5.17
CA TYR A 49 -9.91 -0.77 3.86
C TYR A 49 -11.15 -1.66 3.68
N ALA A 50 -11.52 -2.40 4.74
CA ALA A 50 -12.60 -3.38 4.67
C ALA A 50 -14.00 -2.76 4.51
N THR A 51 -14.19 -1.50 4.92
CA THR A 51 -15.48 -0.82 4.96
C THR A 51 -15.59 0.36 4.02
N ASP A 52 -14.47 1.03 3.73
CA ASP A 52 -14.49 2.32 3.02
C ASP A 52 -13.86 2.22 1.61
N GLY A 53 -13.46 1.03 1.19
CA GLY A 53 -12.56 0.81 0.05
C GLY A 53 -13.16 1.05 -1.34
N ALA A 54 -14.44 1.38 -1.46
CA ALA A 54 -15.10 1.71 -2.73
C ALA A 54 -16.22 2.73 -2.54
N ASP A 55 -16.22 3.43 -1.41
CA ASP A 55 -17.19 4.47 -1.14
C ASP A 55 -17.18 5.55 -2.19
N ARG A 56 -18.34 6.11 -2.43
CA ARG A 56 -18.50 7.26 -3.31
C ARG A 56 -19.01 8.44 -2.52
N TYR A 57 -18.47 9.61 -2.85
CA TYR A 57 -18.84 10.88 -2.23
C TYR A 57 -19.28 11.87 -3.29
N ARG A 58 -20.39 12.61 -3.02
CA ARG A 58 -20.88 13.72 -3.83
C ARG A 58 -21.36 14.84 -2.94
N CYS A 59 -21.52 16.03 -3.48
CA CYS A 59 -22.01 17.20 -2.76
C CYS A 59 -23.28 17.73 -3.41
N ILE A 60 -24.31 17.98 -2.60
CA ILE A 60 -25.48 18.76 -2.97
C ILE A 60 -25.18 20.22 -2.63
N VAL A 61 -25.28 21.08 -3.62
CA VAL A 61 -25.12 22.53 -3.47
C VAL A 61 -26.48 23.19 -3.63
N SER A 62 -26.90 23.97 -2.65
CA SER A 62 -28.18 24.65 -2.63
C SER A 62 -27.99 26.16 -2.40
N LEU A 63 -28.92 26.94 -2.88
CA LEU A 63 -28.97 28.39 -2.67
C LEU A 63 -30.38 28.78 -2.23
N VAL A 64 -30.49 29.59 -1.20
CA VAL A 64 -31.78 30.11 -0.76
C VAL A 64 -32.43 30.93 -1.90
N GLY A 65 -33.67 30.57 -2.25
CA GLY A 65 -34.40 31.21 -3.34
C GLY A 65 -34.11 30.62 -4.73
N ALA A 66 -33.21 29.64 -4.88
CA ALA A 66 -33.05 28.90 -6.12
C ALA A 66 -34.17 27.87 -6.32
N ALA A 67 -34.53 27.64 -7.58
CA ALA A 67 -35.61 26.70 -7.92
C ALA A 67 -35.25 25.23 -7.66
N ALA A 68 -33.94 24.89 -7.64
CA ALA A 68 -33.42 23.54 -7.41
C ALA A 68 -31.99 23.58 -6.87
N SER A 69 -31.62 22.52 -6.16
CA SER A 69 -30.21 22.22 -5.82
C SER A 69 -29.48 21.58 -7.01
N ILE A 70 -28.17 21.68 -7.00
CA ILE A 70 -27.28 21.03 -7.97
C ILE A 70 -26.46 19.96 -7.23
N THR A 71 -26.42 18.77 -7.80
CA THR A 71 -25.58 17.68 -7.29
C THR A 71 -24.31 17.57 -8.12
N SER A 72 -23.15 17.52 -7.47
CA SER A 72 -21.87 17.29 -8.12
C SER A 72 -21.78 15.87 -8.72
N ASN A 73 -20.85 15.66 -9.63
CA ASN A 73 -20.39 14.30 -9.92
C ASN A 73 -19.85 13.67 -8.63
N PHE A 74 -19.91 12.34 -8.55
CA PHE A 74 -19.31 11.63 -7.44
C PHE A 74 -17.82 11.39 -7.67
N ALA A 75 -17.07 11.33 -6.58
CA ALA A 75 -15.70 10.83 -6.53
C ALA A 75 -15.69 9.44 -5.85
N VAL A 76 -14.84 8.55 -6.36
CA VAL A 76 -14.64 7.22 -5.76
C VAL A 76 -13.48 7.29 -4.80
N LEU A 77 -13.68 6.81 -3.56
CA LEU A 77 -12.62 6.64 -2.58
C LEU A 77 -11.90 5.32 -2.83
N THR A 78 -10.57 5.38 -2.91
CA THR A 78 -9.74 4.19 -2.95
C THR A 78 -8.87 4.15 -1.70
N VAL A 79 -9.04 3.12 -0.86
CA VAL A 79 -8.21 2.89 0.33
C VAL A 79 -7.20 1.80 0.00
N LEU A 80 -5.91 2.14 0.03
CA LEU A 80 -4.83 1.19 -0.22
C LEU A 80 -4.37 0.54 1.09
N ARG A 81 -4.03 -0.74 1.03
CA ARG A 81 -3.32 -1.43 2.11
C ARG A 81 -1.85 -1.07 2.07
N VAL A 82 -1.20 -1.08 3.23
CA VAL A 82 0.23 -0.79 3.37
C VAL A 82 0.93 -2.02 3.90
N ILE A 83 1.97 -2.48 3.20
CA ILE A 83 2.91 -3.48 3.69
C ILE A 83 4.00 -2.72 4.45
N SER A 84 4.26 -3.13 5.68
CA SER A 84 5.32 -2.57 6.53
C SER A 84 6.33 -3.67 6.89
N ILE A 85 7.62 -3.41 6.66
CA ILE A 85 8.71 -4.29 7.06
C ILE A 85 9.23 -3.79 8.41
N SER A 86 9.15 -4.63 9.45
CA SER A 86 9.67 -4.33 10.79
C SER A 86 11.08 -4.89 11.01
N THR A 87 11.47 -5.96 10.30
CA THR A 87 12.82 -6.51 10.38
C THR A 87 13.32 -6.79 8.96
N GLN A 88 14.43 -6.15 8.61
CA GLN A 88 15.12 -6.34 7.34
C GLN A 88 16.01 -7.58 7.36
N PRO A 89 16.26 -8.24 6.22
CA PRO A 89 17.24 -9.31 6.13
C PRO A 89 18.63 -8.83 6.57
N GLN A 90 19.33 -9.66 7.32
CA GLN A 90 20.65 -9.35 7.86
C GLN A 90 21.72 -10.04 7.03
N THR A 91 22.86 -9.37 6.85
CA THR A 91 24.08 -9.94 6.25
C THR A 91 24.49 -11.20 6.99
N GLN A 92 24.90 -12.22 6.25
CA GLN A 92 25.32 -13.53 6.74
C GLN A 92 26.77 -13.83 6.34
N ALA A 93 27.49 -14.51 7.22
CA ALA A 93 28.80 -15.07 6.93
C ALA A 93 28.79 -16.57 7.27
N VAL A 94 29.23 -17.39 6.34
CA VAL A 94 29.27 -18.85 6.50
C VAL A 94 30.62 -19.38 5.98
N ILE A 95 30.98 -20.58 6.41
CA ILE A 95 32.11 -21.33 5.85
C ILE A 95 31.61 -22.07 4.59
N GLU A 96 32.49 -22.30 3.62
CA GLU A 96 32.22 -23.12 2.44
C GLU A 96 31.50 -24.43 2.82
N GLY A 97 30.51 -24.82 2.03
CA GLY A 97 29.64 -25.97 2.29
C GLY A 97 28.51 -25.70 3.30
N GLY A 98 28.55 -24.59 4.03
CA GLY A 98 27.48 -24.16 4.93
C GLY A 98 26.27 -23.57 4.19
N THR A 99 25.19 -23.30 4.95
CA THR A 99 23.98 -22.65 4.44
C THR A 99 23.73 -21.35 5.20
N ALA A 100 23.19 -20.34 4.54
CA ALA A 100 22.80 -19.07 5.14
C ALA A 100 21.26 -18.94 5.14
N THR A 101 20.68 -18.44 6.23
CA THR A 101 19.25 -18.18 6.32
C THR A 101 18.98 -16.69 6.45
N PHE A 102 18.22 -16.14 5.54
CA PHE A 102 17.74 -14.77 5.54
C PHE A 102 16.29 -14.73 5.98
N ASN A 103 15.95 -13.83 6.90
CA ASN A 103 14.62 -13.69 7.48
C ASN A 103 14.14 -12.25 7.30
N ILE A 104 12.84 -12.09 7.09
CA ILE A 104 12.15 -10.81 7.06
C ILE A 104 10.92 -10.87 7.95
N VAL A 105 10.62 -9.79 8.68
CA VAL A 105 9.36 -9.65 9.41
C VAL A 105 8.60 -8.49 8.82
N ALA A 106 7.39 -8.76 8.38
CA ALA A 106 6.53 -7.76 7.76
C ALA A 106 5.08 -7.97 8.18
N SER A 107 4.29 -6.93 8.08
CA SER A 107 2.87 -6.94 8.38
C SER A 107 2.07 -6.18 7.31
N ILE A 108 0.82 -6.57 7.15
CA ILE A 108 -0.21 -5.87 6.38
C ILE A 108 -1.51 -5.90 7.17
N THR A 109 -2.32 -4.84 7.08
CA THR A 109 -3.59 -4.79 7.79
C THR A 109 -4.60 -5.71 7.10
N SER A 110 -5.10 -6.71 7.82
CA SER A 110 -6.24 -7.58 7.44
C SER A 110 -6.07 -8.37 6.14
N ASP A 111 -4.84 -8.87 5.84
CA ASP A 111 -4.60 -9.73 4.68
C ASP A 111 -3.29 -10.52 4.79
N THR A 112 -2.97 -11.27 3.75
CA THR A 112 -1.74 -12.05 3.61
C THR A 112 -0.72 -11.36 2.70
N ILE A 113 0.56 -11.53 3.02
CA ILE A 113 1.68 -11.06 2.21
C ILE A 113 2.20 -12.22 1.38
N SER A 114 2.42 -11.97 0.10
CA SER A 114 3.19 -12.85 -0.78
C SER A 114 4.65 -12.41 -0.77
N TYR A 115 5.55 -13.36 -0.63
CA TYR A 115 6.99 -13.14 -0.60
C TYR A 115 7.62 -13.70 -1.87
N GLN A 116 8.65 -13.05 -2.37
CA GLN A 116 9.52 -13.54 -3.43
C GLN A 116 10.96 -13.11 -3.15
N TRP A 117 11.80 -14.06 -2.78
CA TRP A 117 13.23 -13.79 -2.64
C TRP A 117 13.90 -13.68 -4.00
N GLN A 118 14.86 -12.79 -4.08
CA GLN A 118 15.68 -12.52 -5.23
C GLN A 118 17.16 -12.53 -4.86
N LYS A 119 17.99 -12.96 -5.78
CA LYS A 119 19.45 -13.01 -5.65
C LYS A 119 20.11 -12.14 -6.71
N SER A 120 21.16 -11.44 -6.32
CA SER A 120 22.10 -10.75 -7.17
C SER A 120 23.48 -11.42 -7.08
N THR A 121 24.15 -11.54 -8.23
CA THR A 121 25.52 -12.02 -8.37
C THR A 121 26.42 -10.97 -9.02
N ASP A 122 25.99 -9.69 -9.03
CA ASP A 122 26.66 -8.57 -9.70
C ASP A 122 26.70 -7.31 -8.82
N ASN A 123 26.93 -7.47 -7.52
CA ASN A 123 26.96 -6.40 -6.51
C ASN A 123 25.65 -5.61 -6.40
N GLY A 124 24.51 -6.24 -6.61
CA GLY A 124 23.20 -5.61 -6.46
C GLY A 124 22.74 -4.80 -7.68
N LEU A 125 23.42 -4.91 -8.82
CA LEU A 125 22.98 -4.24 -10.05
C LEU A 125 21.71 -4.89 -10.61
N ASN A 126 21.67 -6.21 -10.64
CA ASN A 126 20.51 -6.97 -11.08
C ASN A 126 20.10 -8.02 -10.04
N PHE A 127 18.80 -8.19 -9.85
CA PHE A 127 18.23 -9.18 -8.95
C PHE A 127 17.27 -10.10 -9.69
N ASN A 128 17.53 -11.40 -9.62
CA ASN A 128 16.73 -12.45 -10.25
C ASN A 128 15.92 -13.22 -9.20
N ALA A 129 14.68 -13.54 -9.51
CA ALA A 129 13.82 -14.31 -8.63
C ALA A 129 14.40 -15.72 -8.39
N ILE A 130 14.36 -16.17 -7.13
CA ILE A 130 14.74 -17.51 -6.74
C ILE A 130 13.47 -18.38 -6.79
N ALA A 131 13.43 -19.37 -7.67
CA ALA A 131 12.28 -20.24 -7.83
C ALA A 131 11.91 -20.94 -6.51
N GLY A 132 10.62 -20.87 -6.13
CA GLY A 132 10.09 -21.51 -4.92
C GLY A 132 10.44 -20.80 -3.61
N ALA A 133 11.18 -19.70 -3.61
CA ALA A 133 11.52 -18.93 -2.42
C ALA A 133 10.42 -17.92 -2.06
N ASN A 134 9.27 -18.42 -1.57
CA ASN A 134 8.03 -17.66 -1.38
C ASN A 134 7.61 -17.55 0.10
N SER A 135 8.53 -17.72 1.03
CA SER A 135 8.27 -17.62 2.47
C SER A 135 8.95 -16.41 3.09
N ALA A 136 8.59 -16.07 4.34
CA ALA A 136 9.25 -15.00 5.10
C ALA A 136 10.73 -15.29 5.42
N SER A 137 11.18 -16.52 5.20
CA SER A 137 12.58 -16.91 5.30
C SER A 137 13.05 -17.62 4.04
N TYR A 138 14.32 -17.46 3.71
CA TYR A 138 15.00 -18.17 2.64
C TYR A 138 16.34 -18.72 3.15
N THR A 139 16.58 -20.00 2.91
CA THR A 139 17.85 -20.66 3.22
C THR A 139 18.54 -21.03 1.91
N THR A 140 19.80 -20.63 1.75
CA THR A 140 20.61 -20.96 0.59
C THR A 140 20.88 -22.46 0.52
N PRO A 141 21.12 -23.03 -0.67
CA PRO A 141 21.85 -24.28 -0.80
C PRO A 141 23.24 -24.19 -0.14
N ALA A 142 23.94 -25.31 -0.04
CA ALA A 142 25.33 -25.33 0.41
C ALA A 142 26.16 -24.34 -0.44
N THR A 143 26.92 -23.49 0.24
CA THR A 143 27.68 -22.41 -0.39
C THR A 143 29.01 -22.90 -0.96
N VAL A 144 29.51 -22.21 -2.00
CA VAL A 144 30.78 -22.51 -2.63
C VAL A 144 31.69 -21.28 -2.51
N TYR A 145 32.97 -21.49 -2.21
CA TYR A 145 34.00 -20.47 -2.15
C TYR A 145 34.86 -20.52 -3.41
N PRO A 146 35.30 -19.38 -3.98
CA PRO A 146 34.92 -18.00 -3.63
C PRO A 146 33.61 -17.57 -4.31
N THR A 147 32.80 -16.76 -3.60
CA THR A 147 31.73 -16.00 -4.24
C THR A 147 32.26 -14.61 -4.62
N THR A 148 32.61 -14.42 -5.88
CA THR A 148 33.09 -13.13 -6.39
C THR A 148 32.34 -12.74 -7.66
N PRO A 149 31.56 -11.65 -7.63
CA PRO A 149 31.27 -10.77 -6.51
C PRO A 149 30.39 -11.42 -5.43
N ALA A 150 30.41 -10.86 -4.21
CA ALA A 150 29.57 -11.34 -3.12
C ALA A 150 28.08 -11.34 -3.51
N GLU A 151 27.43 -12.45 -3.21
CA GLU A 151 25.99 -12.59 -3.48
C GLU A 151 25.16 -11.71 -2.55
N GLN A 152 24.11 -11.12 -3.09
CA GLN A 152 23.17 -10.33 -2.30
C GLN A 152 21.74 -10.88 -2.44
N PHE A 153 21.00 -10.82 -1.35
CA PHE A 153 19.63 -11.33 -1.26
C PHE A 153 18.68 -10.24 -0.78
N ARG A 154 17.51 -10.14 -1.42
CA ARG A 154 16.42 -9.28 -1.00
C ARG A 154 15.09 -9.99 -1.18
N CYS A 155 14.05 -9.49 -0.52
CA CYS A 155 12.70 -10.01 -0.66
C CYS A 155 11.76 -8.94 -1.22
N VAL A 156 11.00 -9.30 -2.23
CA VAL A 156 9.87 -8.50 -2.72
C VAL A 156 8.61 -9.01 -2.05
N LEU A 157 7.89 -8.10 -1.38
CA LEU A 157 6.64 -8.35 -0.70
C LEU A 157 5.51 -7.75 -1.51
N SER A 158 4.47 -8.51 -1.75
CA SER A 158 3.33 -8.07 -2.55
C SER A 158 2.00 -8.52 -1.96
N ASN A 159 0.95 -7.80 -2.35
CA ASN A 159 -0.45 -8.11 -2.09
C ASN A 159 -1.27 -7.45 -3.19
N ALA A 160 -2.39 -8.06 -3.59
CA ALA A 160 -3.24 -7.57 -4.69
C ALA A 160 -3.79 -6.14 -4.46
N ALA A 161 -3.95 -5.75 -3.19
CA ALA A 161 -4.54 -4.45 -2.80
C ALA A 161 -3.52 -3.49 -2.17
N ALA A 162 -2.22 -3.77 -2.26
CA ALA A 162 -1.15 -2.93 -1.72
C ALA A 162 -0.06 -2.67 -2.76
N THR A 163 0.61 -1.55 -2.64
CA THR A 163 1.86 -1.32 -3.39
C THR A 163 2.91 -2.31 -2.88
N SER A 164 3.60 -2.97 -3.81
CA SER A 164 4.69 -3.90 -3.45
C SER A 164 5.84 -3.15 -2.79
N VAL A 165 6.47 -3.81 -1.81
CA VAL A 165 7.59 -3.27 -1.05
C VAL A 165 8.77 -4.23 -1.21
N THR A 166 9.96 -3.68 -1.44
CA THR A 166 11.19 -4.47 -1.52
C THR A 166 12.04 -4.21 -0.29
N SER A 167 12.58 -5.26 0.31
CA SER A 167 13.50 -5.15 1.44
C SER A 167 14.83 -4.53 1.04
N SER A 168 15.61 -4.12 2.02
CA SER A 168 17.05 -3.91 1.85
C SER A 168 17.71 -5.20 1.37
N ALA A 169 18.81 -5.08 0.63
CA ALA A 169 19.64 -6.21 0.26
C ALA A 169 20.56 -6.60 1.42
N ALA A 170 20.70 -7.89 1.66
CA ALA A 170 21.63 -8.49 2.62
C ALA A 170 22.72 -9.24 1.88
N THR A 171 23.98 -9.08 2.28
CA THR A 171 25.13 -9.70 1.65
C THR A 171 25.44 -11.05 2.26
N LEU A 172 25.83 -12.02 1.44
CA LEU A 172 26.38 -13.30 1.87
C LEU A 172 27.90 -13.27 1.67
N THR A 173 28.62 -13.52 2.75
CA THR A 173 30.06 -13.75 2.72
C THR A 173 30.34 -15.22 2.94
N VAL A 174 31.04 -15.87 2.02
CA VAL A 174 31.48 -17.25 2.16
C VAL A 174 33.00 -17.22 2.44
N ASN A 175 33.40 -17.82 3.56
CA ASN A 175 34.81 -17.96 3.94
C ASN A 175 35.32 -19.34 3.55
N GLU A 176 36.61 -19.45 3.31
CA GLU A 176 37.29 -20.69 3.06
C GLU A 176 37.22 -21.61 4.32
N SER A 177 37.18 -22.92 4.08
CA SER A 177 37.11 -23.98 5.13
C SER A 177 38.48 -24.30 5.71
#